data_fa68c52f266d1ca345636d459bfcb1bf
#
_entry.id   fa68c52f266d1ca345636d459bfcb1bf
#
_cell.length_a   1.000
_cell.length_b   1.000
_cell.length_c   1.000
_cell.angle_alpha   90.00
_cell.angle_beta   90.00
_cell.angle_gamma   90.00
#
_symmetry.space_group_name_H-M   'P 1'
#
loop_
_entity.id
_entity.type
_entity.pdbx_description
1 polymer ?
#
loop_
_entity_poly.entity_id
_entity_poly.type
_entity_poly.pdbx_seq_one_letter_code
_entity_poly.pdbx_strand_id
1 'polypeptide(L)'
;MDFTKLKESQPVVTKLLKSEFDQNRLVHLYMFSGPRGSLKMDAAVYFASLVLCDDGGNCGKCAECTALSQSQNPHFFILSAIDDKIKKEQISDLEKEFAYSDEHVRVFIIQDIEKTTLTAANNLLKFFEELRPNVYGILTTSNLEAVMPTIKSRAQVVKFLPISPNIISDALIKKGIDEEKAQVIAQISSNISDAINNAQNEDIIKMIEIVKKINVAIENGSNGHLEYEKESLFIKSLDKDKKKLLLELVVIMQRDKINYMLNRKNHICFLQTLEFSNIRLSGKEELDIMNVLLKFKQRLNSYANTDMVFTQMFVEIGKVME
;
A
#
# COMPACT_ATOMS: atom_id res chain seq x y z
N MET A 1 -22.62 5.33 4.95
CA MET A 1 -21.21 4.96 4.63
C MET A 1 -21.21 3.76 3.71
N ASP A 2 -20.37 3.76 2.67
CA ASP A 2 -20.22 2.64 1.73
C ASP A 2 -18.90 1.90 2.02
N PHE A 3 -18.97 0.64 2.43
CA PHE A 3 -17.84 -0.23 2.71
C PHE A 3 -17.67 -1.35 1.67
N THR A 4 -18.29 -1.23 0.49
CA THR A 4 -18.21 -2.22 -0.59
C THR A 4 -16.76 -2.50 -0.98
N LYS A 5 -15.98 -1.43 -1.23
CA LYS A 5 -14.56 -1.52 -1.57
C LYS A 5 -13.72 -2.23 -0.47
N LEU A 6 -14.01 -1.95 0.80
CA LEU A 6 -13.34 -2.61 1.91
C LEU A 6 -13.67 -4.12 1.94
N LYS A 7 -14.94 -4.47 1.78
CA LYS A 7 -15.40 -5.87 1.78
C LYS A 7 -14.82 -6.67 0.62
N GLU A 8 -14.67 -6.06 -0.54
CA GLU A 8 -14.05 -6.69 -1.71
C GLU A 8 -12.53 -6.86 -1.54
N SER A 9 -11.85 -5.84 -1.01
CA SER A 9 -10.39 -5.84 -0.89
C SER A 9 -9.88 -6.59 0.35
N GLN A 10 -10.65 -6.60 1.45
CA GLN A 10 -10.29 -7.21 2.73
C GLN A 10 -11.41 -8.11 3.28
N PRO A 11 -11.87 -9.11 2.52
CA PRO A 11 -13.04 -9.93 2.88
C PRO A 11 -12.83 -10.72 4.18
N VAL A 12 -11.61 -11.17 4.45
CA VAL A 12 -11.28 -11.92 5.68
C VAL A 12 -11.41 -11.03 6.91
N VAL A 13 -10.87 -9.81 6.83
CA VAL A 13 -10.91 -8.83 7.93
C VAL A 13 -12.34 -8.41 8.23
N THR A 14 -13.11 -8.06 7.21
CA THR A 14 -14.51 -7.62 7.39
C THR A 14 -15.41 -8.72 7.94
N LYS A 15 -15.20 -9.98 7.51
CA LYS A 15 -15.91 -11.14 8.08
C LYS A 15 -15.50 -11.40 9.53
N LEU A 16 -14.20 -11.29 9.86
CA LEU A 16 -13.70 -11.44 11.22
C LEU A 16 -14.39 -10.44 12.17
N LEU A 17 -14.27 -9.14 11.86
CA LEU A 17 -14.82 -8.08 12.69
C LEU A 17 -16.34 -8.20 12.85
N LYS A 18 -17.05 -8.53 11.76
CA LYS A 18 -18.51 -8.73 11.82
C LYS A 18 -18.87 -9.96 12.65
N SER A 19 -18.16 -11.08 12.51
CA SER A 19 -18.40 -12.30 13.28
C SER A 19 -18.13 -12.10 14.78
N GLU A 20 -17.04 -11.41 15.14
CA GLU A 20 -16.73 -11.10 16.54
C GLU A 20 -17.79 -10.18 17.16
N PHE A 21 -18.29 -9.20 16.39
CA PHE A 21 -19.39 -8.35 16.80
C PHE A 21 -20.68 -9.16 17.03
N ASP A 22 -21.10 -9.97 16.05
CA ASP A 22 -22.34 -10.76 16.11
C ASP A 22 -22.33 -11.80 17.25
N GLN A 23 -21.14 -12.30 17.62
CA GLN A 23 -20.94 -13.26 18.71
C GLN A 23 -20.66 -12.59 20.06
N ASN A 24 -20.67 -11.26 20.14
CA ASN A 24 -20.32 -10.49 21.33
C ASN A 24 -18.95 -10.88 21.92
N ARG A 25 -17.94 -11.04 21.03
CA ARG A 25 -16.56 -11.47 21.35
C ARG A 25 -15.53 -10.42 21.03
N LEU A 26 -15.94 -9.15 20.93
CA LEU A 26 -15.03 -8.06 20.64
C LEU A 26 -13.98 -7.91 21.76
N VAL A 27 -12.73 -7.70 21.36
CA VAL A 27 -11.67 -7.32 22.29
C VAL A 27 -11.59 -5.80 22.40
N HIS A 28 -11.09 -5.30 23.52
CA HIS A 28 -11.03 -3.86 23.78
C HIS A 28 -9.97 -3.14 22.94
N LEU A 29 -8.94 -3.86 22.46
CA LEU A 29 -7.84 -3.24 21.70
C LEU A 29 -7.44 -4.11 20.52
N TYR A 30 -7.57 -3.57 19.32
CA TYR A 30 -7.12 -4.17 18.08
C TYR A 30 -5.88 -3.45 17.53
N MET A 31 -5.02 -4.18 16.84
CA MET A 31 -3.91 -3.62 16.06
C MET A 31 -4.03 -4.06 14.60
N PHE A 32 -4.40 -3.13 13.73
CA PHE A 32 -4.51 -3.34 12.30
C PHE A 32 -3.15 -3.13 11.64
N SER A 33 -2.51 -4.21 11.24
CA SER A 33 -1.16 -4.22 10.68
C SER A 33 -1.18 -4.59 9.20
N GLY A 34 -0.54 -3.80 8.36
CA GLY A 34 -0.40 -4.06 6.92
C GLY A 34 0.19 -2.88 6.17
N PRO A 35 0.53 -3.05 4.89
CA PRO A 35 1.19 -2.01 4.10
C PRO A 35 0.33 -0.73 4.01
N ARG A 36 0.96 0.37 3.61
CA ARG A 36 0.22 1.61 3.33
C ARG A 36 -0.83 1.33 2.25
N GLY A 37 -1.98 1.99 2.37
CA GLY A 37 -3.07 1.82 1.40
C GLY A 37 -3.91 0.56 1.54
N SER A 38 -3.62 -0.35 2.46
CA SER A 38 -4.38 -1.60 2.66
C SER A 38 -5.76 -1.43 3.33
N LEU A 39 -6.31 -0.22 3.37
CA LEU A 39 -7.62 0.13 3.90
C LEU A 39 -7.79 -0.10 5.42
N LYS A 40 -6.69 0.00 6.20
CA LYS A 40 -6.74 -0.13 7.67
C LYS A 40 -7.64 0.90 8.33
N MET A 41 -7.59 2.16 7.86
CA MET A 41 -8.45 3.23 8.39
C MET A 41 -9.91 3.01 8.00
N ASP A 42 -10.21 2.59 6.77
CA ASP A 42 -11.57 2.24 6.35
C ASP A 42 -12.13 1.10 7.21
N ALA A 43 -11.31 0.10 7.53
CA ALA A 43 -11.70 -1.00 8.42
C ALA A 43 -11.90 -0.54 9.87
N ALA A 44 -11.10 0.42 10.34
CA ALA A 44 -11.28 1.00 11.68
C ALA A 44 -12.60 1.80 11.77
N VAL A 45 -12.93 2.57 10.74
CA VAL A 45 -14.23 3.26 10.65
C VAL A 45 -15.38 2.26 10.49
N TYR A 46 -15.19 1.17 9.73
CA TYR A 46 -16.16 0.08 9.63
C TYR A 46 -16.41 -0.57 11.00
N PHE A 47 -15.36 -0.87 11.76
CA PHE A 47 -15.49 -1.38 13.12
C PHE A 47 -16.25 -0.39 14.03
N ALA A 48 -15.89 0.88 14.02
CA ALA A 48 -16.61 1.92 14.75
C ALA A 48 -18.10 1.96 14.38
N SER A 49 -18.42 1.82 13.09
CA SER A 49 -19.80 1.79 12.61
C SER A 49 -20.58 0.54 13.08
N LEU A 50 -19.90 -0.57 13.37
CA LEU A 50 -20.54 -1.75 13.96
C LEU A 50 -20.91 -1.53 15.42
N VAL A 51 -19.97 -0.99 16.22
CA VAL A 51 -20.12 -0.91 17.68
C VAL A 51 -20.89 0.33 18.16
N LEU A 52 -20.83 1.43 17.42
CA LEU A 52 -21.55 2.67 17.74
C LEU A 52 -22.99 2.69 17.22
N CYS A 53 -23.38 1.77 16.34
CA CYS A 53 -24.69 1.77 15.71
C CYS A 53 -25.80 1.38 16.67
N ASP A 54 -26.80 2.23 16.87
CA ASP A 54 -27.95 1.97 17.74
C ASP A 54 -28.79 0.74 17.31
N ASP A 55 -28.83 0.46 16.00
CA ASP A 55 -29.61 -0.64 15.42
C ASP A 55 -28.84 -1.97 15.30
N GLY A 56 -27.65 -2.07 15.94
CA GLY A 56 -26.88 -3.32 15.97
C GLY A 56 -26.12 -3.64 14.69
N GLY A 57 -25.31 -2.71 14.19
CA GLY A 57 -24.30 -2.98 13.20
C GLY A 57 -24.45 -2.29 11.84
N ASN A 58 -23.99 -1.07 11.74
CA ASN A 58 -23.83 -0.30 10.48
C ASN A 58 -25.12 -0.13 9.66
N CYS A 59 -26.20 0.32 10.28
CA CYS A 59 -27.46 0.56 9.58
C CYS A 59 -27.41 1.75 8.59
N GLY A 60 -26.49 2.69 8.78
CA GLY A 60 -26.31 3.88 7.97
C GLY A 60 -27.41 4.96 8.13
N LYS A 61 -28.35 4.78 9.06
CA LYS A 61 -29.56 5.61 9.22
C LYS A 61 -29.73 6.24 10.61
N CYS A 62 -29.25 5.58 11.67
CA CYS A 62 -29.37 6.09 13.04
C CYS A 62 -28.53 7.35 13.26
N ALA A 63 -28.73 8.04 14.35
CA ALA A 63 -28.02 9.28 14.70
C ALA A 63 -26.50 9.06 14.75
N GLU A 64 -26.06 7.97 15.38
CA GLU A 64 -24.66 7.59 15.50
C GLU A 64 -23.99 7.33 14.14
N CYS A 65 -24.63 6.55 13.26
CA CYS A 65 -24.12 6.28 11.92
C CYS A 65 -24.04 7.56 11.07
N THR A 66 -25.04 8.44 11.20
CA THR A 66 -25.08 9.71 10.48
C THR A 66 -23.97 10.65 10.95
N ALA A 67 -23.82 10.82 12.26
CA ALA A 67 -22.77 11.62 12.88
C ALA A 67 -21.35 11.08 12.53
N LEU A 68 -21.18 9.73 12.54
CA LEU A 68 -19.93 9.08 12.14
C LEU A 68 -19.60 9.38 10.66
N SER A 69 -20.59 9.35 9.77
CA SER A 69 -20.41 9.66 8.34
C SER A 69 -19.99 11.11 8.08
N GLN A 70 -20.37 12.01 8.96
CA GLN A 70 -20.03 13.43 8.90
C GLN A 70 -18.76 13.80 9.70
N SER A 71 -18.08 12.80 10.29
CA SER A 71 -16.92 12.99 11.19
C SER A 71 -17.25 13.88 12.41
N GLN A 72 -18.48 13.85 12.88
CA GLN A 72 -19.02 14.68 13.98
C GLN A 72 -19.53 13.83 15.15
N ASN A 73 -19.20 12.53 15.17
CA ASN A 73 -19.65 11.64 16.22
C ASN A 73 -18.87 11.93 17.52
N PRO A 74 -19.53 12.28 18.63
CA PRO A 74 -18.88 12.61 19.89
C PRO A 74 -18.26 11.41 20.62
N HIS A 75 -18.60 10.19 20.20
CA HIS A 75 -18.08 8.95 20.76
C HIS A 75 -16.97 8.31 19.91
N PHE A 76 -16.51 9.02 18.85
CA PHE A 76 -15.51 8.53 17.93
C PHE A 76 -14.33 9.50 17.83
N PHE A 77 -13.12 9.02 18.18
CA PHE A 77 -11.91 9.83 18.25
C PHE A 77 -10.81 9.27 17.36
N ILE A 78 -10.14 10.13 16.63
CA ILE A 78 -8.96 9.76 15.83
C ILE A 78 -7.77 10.59 16.28
N LEU A 79 -6.70 9.91 16.65
CA LEU A 79 -5.41 10.50 16.97
C LEU A 79 -4.42 10.15 15.87
N SER A 80 -3.81 11.18 15.27
CA SER A 80 -2.80 11.05 14.22
C SER A 80 -1.52 11.76 14.62
N ALA A 81 -0.40 11.37 14.03
CA ALA A 81 0.89 11.99 14.27
C ALA A 81 0.90 13.48 13.82
N ILE A 82 1.50 14.33 14.63
CA ILE A 82 1.83 15.73 14.30
C ILE A 82 3.35 15.78 14.09
N ASP A 83 3.81 16.39 13.01
CA ASP A 83 5.23 16.42 12.63
C ASP A 83 5.87 15.01 12.63
N ASP A 84 5.14 14.03 12.09
CA ASP A 84 5.53 12.62 12.00
C ASP A 84 5.78 11.91 13.34
N LYS A 85 5.27 12.47 14.45
CA LYS A 85 5.39 11.91 15.81
C LYS A 85 4.09 12.03 16.59
N ILE A 86 3.81 10.98 17.39
CA ILE A 86 2.76 11.00 18.41
C ILE A 86 3.44 11.37 19.74
N LYS A 87 3.09 12.54 20.28
CA LYS A 87 3.68 13.11 21.48
C LYS A 87 2.84 12.83 22.73
N LYS A 88 3.45 12.95 23.92
CA LYS A 88 2.81 12.71 25.21
C LYS A 88 1.55 13.56 25.42
N GLU A 89 1.58 14.81 24.99
CA GLU A 89 0.48 15.77 25.16
C GLU A 89 -0.80 15.27 24.47
N GLN A 90 -0.67 14.70 23.26
CA GLN A 90 -1.80 14.13 22.51
C GLN A 90 -2.42 12.92 23.23
N ILE A 91 -1.59 12.09 23.89
CA ILE A 91 -2.07 10.97 24.69
C ILE A 91 -2.78 11.46 25.94
N SER A 92 -2.22 12.48 26.63
CA SER A 92 -2.88 13.06 27.81
C SER A 92 -4.23 13.69 27.49
N ASP A 93 -4.39 14.26 26.29
CA ASP A 93 -5.69 14.78 25.86
C ASP A 93 -6.67 13.65 25.55
N LEU A 94 -6.21 12.56 24.92
CA LEU A 94 -7.01 11.35 24.75
C LEU A 94 -7.45 10.74 26.10
N GLU A 95 -6.53 10.62 27.06
CA GLU A 95 -6.82 10.16 28.43
C GLU A 95 -7.91 11.00 29.11
N LYS A 96 -7.82 12.33 29.05
CA LYS A 96 -8.84 13.24 29.60
C LYS A 96 -10.20 13.02 28.97
N GLU A 97 -10.22 12.89 27.64
CA GLU A 97 -11.45 12.67 26.87
C GLU A 97 -12.15 11.38 27.30
N PHE A 98 -11.38 10.30 27.55
CA PHE A 98 -11.90 9.00 27.98
C PHE A 98 -12.02 8.82 29.52
N ALA A 99 -11.57 9.80 30.32
CA ALA A 99 -11.68 9.76 31.78
C ALA A 99 -13.12 9.90 32.28
N TYR A 100 -13.97 10.63 31.55
CA TYR A 100 -15.36 10.84 31.92
C TYR A 100 -16.17 9.54 31.80
N SER A 101 -16.99 9.28 32.85
CA SER A 101 -17.89 8.14 32.87
C SER A 101 -19.10 8.44 31.98
N ASP A 102 -19.19 7.76 30.87
CA ASP A 102 -20.35 7.75 29.99
C ASP A 102 -20.82 6.29 29.84
N GLU A 103 -22.13 6.05 29.78
CA GLU A 103 -22.69 4.72 29.54
C GLU A 103 -22.61 4.33 28.05
N HIS A 104 -22.35 5.30 27.17
CA HIS A 104 -22.23 5.08 25.73
C HIS A 104 -20.95 4.32 25.36
N VAL A 105 -21.07 3.52 24.31
CA VAL A 105 -19.88 2.90 23.68
C VAL A 105 -19.03 3.98 23.04
N ARG A 106 -17.71 3.91 23.23
CA ARG A 106 -16.75 4.89 22.70
C ARG A 106 -15.64 4.18 21.96
N VAL A 107 -15.22 4.76 20.84
CA VAL A 107 -14.16 4.19 19.98
C VAL A 107 -13.07 5.22 19.77
N PHE A 108 -11.81 4.82 19.96
CA PHE A 108 -10.66 5.62 19.54
C PHE A 108 -9.82 4.87 18.51
N ILE A 109 -9.20 5.65 17.61
CA ILE A 109 -8.22 5.16 16.64
C ILE A 109 -6.92 5.91 16.88
N ILE A 110 -5.81 5.18 16.98
CA ILE A 110 -4.46 5.77 16.95
C ILE A 110 -3.81 5.34 15.63
N GLN A 111 -3.62 6.32 14.75
CA GLN A 111 -3.04 6.10 13.43
C GLN A 111 -1.52 6.08 13.49
N ASP A 112 -0.90 5.09 12.80
CA ASP A 112 0.55 4.92 12.69
C ASP A 112 1.23 4.86 14.06
N ILE A 113 0.81 3.90 14.90
CA ILE A 113 1.27 3.74 16.29
C ILE A 113 2.79 3.61 16.40
N GLU A 114 3.49 3.15 15.37
CA GLU A 114 4.95 3.11 15.30
C GLU A 114 5.62 4.47 15.40
N LYS A 115 4.88 5.57 15.17
CA LYS A 115 5.37 6.95 15.30
C LYS A 115 5.33 7.48 16.73
N THR A 116 4.90 6.66 17.68
CA THR A 116 4.78 7.05 19.08
C THR A 116 6.16 7.22 19.72
N THR A 117 6.38 8.37 20.40
CA THR A 117 7.58 8.58 21.20
C THR A 117 7.60 7.65 22.43
N LEU A 118 8.80 7.33 22.96
CA LEU A 118 8.93 6.47 24.14
C LEU A 118 8.11 6.95 25.33
N THR A 119 8.10 8.26 25.58
CA THR A 119 7.33 8.87 26.67
C THR A 119 5.82 8.75 26.45
N ALA A 120 5.34 8.92 25.22
CA ALA A 120 3.95 8.75 24.86
C ALA A 120 3.53 7.28 24.95
N ALA A 121 4.40 6.35 24.55
CA ALA A 121 4.13 4.92 24.62
C ALA A 121 3.93 4.43 26.06
N ASN A 122 4.72 4.92 27.01
CA ASN A 122 4.56 4.57 28.43
C ASN A 122 3.21 5.05 29.00
N ASN A 123 2.72 6.23 28.61
CA ASN A 123 1.39 6.69 28.98
C ASN A 123 0.31 5.83 28.34
N LEU A 124 0.44 5.48 27.05
CA LEU A 124 -0.51 4.59 26.37
C LEU A 124 -0.64 3.24 27.05
N LEU A 125 0.45 2.65 27.56
CA LEU A 125 0.39 1.38 28.26
C LEU A 125 -0.52 1.45 29.48
N LYS A 126 -0.40 2.53 30.28
CA LYS A 126 -1.27 2.75 31.43
C LYS A 126 -2.73 2.95 30.99
N PHE A 127 -2.95 3.77 29.95
CA PHE A 127 -4.27 4.00 29.39
C PHE A 127 -4.93 2.69 28.92
N PHE A 128 -4.19 1.81 28.24
CA PHE A 128 -4.70 0.53 27.75
C PHE A 128 -5.03 -0.48 28.89
N GLU A 129 -4.32 -0.40 30.02
CA GLU A 129 -4.62 -1.22 31.19
C GLU A 129 -5.87 -0.75 31.95
N GLU A 130 -6.19 0.54 31.85
CA GLU A 130 -7.32 1.18 32.52
C GLU A 130 -8.57 1.33 31.62
N LEU A 131 -8.58 0.72 30.41
CA LEU A 131 -9.72 0.77 29.49
C LEU A 131 -10.99 0.21 30.12
N ARG A 132 -12.08 0.96 29.98
CA ARG A 132 -13.41 0.55 30.48
C ARG A 132 -14.06 -0.46 29.53
N PRO A 133 -15.03 -1.26 30.03
CA PRO A 133 -15.72 -2.28 29.23
C PRO A 133 -16.46 -1.75 27.98
N ASN A 134 -16.87 -0.48 27.97
CA ASN A 134 -17.56 0.17 26.86
C ASN A 134 -16.60 0.97 25.92
N VAL A 135 -15.28 0.84 26.08
CA VAL A 135 -14.28 1.53 25.26
C VAL A 135 -13.53 0.52 24.39
N TYR A 136 -13.47 0.83 23.10
CA TYR A 136 -12.75 0.06 22.11
C TYR A 136 -11.68 0.90 21.44
N GLY A 137 -10.49 0.34 21.28
CA GLY A 137 -9.35 0.99 20.65
C GLY A 137 -8.89 0.27 19.40
N ILE A 138 -8.51 1.02 18.39
CA ILE A 138 -7.87 0.50 17.18
C ILE A 138 -6.55 1.23 16.97
N LEU A 139 -5.48 0.45 16.91
CA LEU A 139 -4.15 0.93 16.56
C LEU A 139 -3.88 0.56 15.10
N THR A 140 -3.43 1.48 14.26
CA THR A 140 -2.97 1.11 12.91
C THR A 140 -1.46 1.19 12.82
N THR A 141 -0.86 0.29 12.06
CA THR A 141 0.58 0.30 11.79
C THR A 141 0.89 -0.18 10.37
N SER A 142 1.90 0.43 9.75
CA SER A 142 2.47 -0.02 8.48
C SER A 142 3.74 -0.87 8.70
N ASN A 143 4.31 -0.82 9.90
CA ASN A 143 5.52 -1.55 10.28
C ASN A 143 5.37 -2.15 11.68
N LEU A 144 4.87 -3.39 11.73
CA LEU A 144 4.63 -4.09 12.98
C LEU A 144 5.92 -4.26 13.81
N GLU A 145 7.07 -4.41 13.16
CA GLU A 145 8.35 -4.60 13.86
C GLU A 145 8.80 -3.33 14.59
N ALA A 146 8.45 -2.16 14.10
CA ALA A 146 8.75 -0.89 14.73
C ALA A 146 7.85 -0.59 15.95
N VAL A 147 6.75 -1.31 16.13
CA VAL A 147 5.86 -1.14 17.30
C VAL A 147 6.47 -1.80 18.52
N MET A 148 6.42 -1.13 19.66
CA MET A 148 6.95 -1.65 20.93
C MET A 148 6.29 -2.98 21.32
N PRO A 149 7.08 -3.99 21.76
CA PRO A 149 6.55 -5.30 22.17
C PRO A 149 5.47 -5.22 23.25
N THR A 150 5.60 -4.26 24.16
CA THR A 150 4.63 -4.03 25.25
C THR A 150 3.26 -3.54 24.76
N ILE A 151 3.20 -2.80 23.64
CA ILE A 151 1.95 -2.41 22.99
C ILE A 151 1.38 -3.61 22.21
N LYS A 152 2.24 -4.32 21.46
CA LYS A 152 1.81 -5.51 20.71
C LYS A 152 1.15 -6.58 21.58
N SER A 153 1.67 -6.81 22.79
CA SER A 153 1.15 -7.84 23.69
C SER A 153 -0.24 -7.54 24.27
N ARG A 154 -0.71 -6.29 24.18
CA ARG A 154 -2.02 -5.87 24.70
C ARG A 154 -3.11 -5.78 23.62
N ALA A 155 -2.74 -5.86 22.36
CA ALA A 155 -3.66 -5.71 21.23
C ALA A 155 -3.81 -7.01 20.44
N GLN A 156 -5.00 -7.32 19.99
CA GLN A 156 -5.23 -8.38 19.01
C GLN A 156 -4.78 -7.90 17.63
N VAL A 157 -3.77 -8.56 17.10
CA VAL A 157 -3.21 -8.18 15.77
C VAL A 157 -4.07 -8.75 14.66
N VAL A 158 -4.60 -7.87 13.83
CA VAL A 158 -5.32 -8.20 12.59
C VAL A 158 -4.46 -7.80 11.40
N LYS A 159 -4.08 -8.78 10.58
CA LYS A 159 -3.21 -8.57 9.42
C LYS A 159 -4.01 -8.18 8.19
N PHE A 160 -3.59 -7.12 7.52
CA PHE A 160 -4.12 -6.63 6.26
C PHE A 160 -3.18 -6.99 5.12
N LEU A 161 -3.73 -7.51 4.06
CA LEU A 161 -2.99 -7.78 2.82
C LEU A 161 -2.93 -6.51 1.94
N PRO A 162 -1.93 -6.39 1.05
CA PRO A 162 -1.96 -5.40 -0.01
C PRO A 162 -3.25 -5.53 -0.82
N ILE A 163 -3.77 -4.43 -1.34
CA ILE A 163 -4.89 -4.51 -2.29
C ILE A 163 -4.40 -5.20 -3.56
N SER A 164 -5.20 -6.14 -4.05
CA SER A 164 -4.86 -6.84 -5.31
C SER A 164 -4.74 -5.83 -6.47
N PRO A 165 -3.66 -5.91 -7.27
CA PRO A 165 -3.52 -5.07 -8.47
C PRO A 165 -4.73 -5.17 -9.41
N ASN A 166 -5.41 -6.31 -9.48
CA ASN A 166 -6.61 -6.48 -10.32
C ASN A 166 -7.75 -5.55 -9.86
N ILE A 167 -7.97 -5.40 -8.56
CA ILE A 167 -8.99 -4.49 -8.02
C ILE A 167 -8.65 -3.03 -8.35
N ILE A 168 -7.34 -2.69 -8.32
CA ILE A 168 -6.87 -1.35 -8.66
C ILE A 168 -7.02 -1.10 -10.16
N SER A 169 -6.60 -2.03 -11.03
CA SER A 169 -6.72 -1.90 -12.48
C SER A 169 -8.18 -1.79 -12.93
N ASP A 170 -9.08 -2.62 -12.40
CA ASP A 170 -10.52 -2.56 -12.71
C ASP A 170 -11.11 -1.19 -12.36
N ALA A 171 -10.68 -0.61 -11.24
CA ALA A 171 -11.12 0.72 -10.83
C ALA A 171 -10.60 1.83 -11.77
N LEU A 172 -9.39 1.69 -12.31
CA LEU A 172 -8.81 2.62 -13.30
C LEU A 172 -9.50 2.49 -14.66
N ILE A 173 -9.77 1.27 -15.12
CA ILE A 173 -10.47 0.99 -16.39
C ILE A 173 -11.89 1.57 -16.35
N LYS A 174 -12.62 1.40 -15.24
CA LYS A 174 -13.95 2.03 -15.03
C LYS A 174 -13.90 3.55 -15.10
N LYS A 175 -12.73 4.18 -14.90
CA LYS A 175 -12.50 5.62 -15.06
C LYS A 175 -12.02 6.03 -16.47
N GLY A 176 -12.00 5.09 -17.42
CA GLY A 176 -11.62 5.34 -18.81
C GLY A 176 -10.11 5.33 -19.08
N ILE A 177 -9.30 4.78 -18.17
CA ILE A 177 -7.87 4.59 -18.39
C ILE A 177 -7.67 3.34 -19.23
N ASP A 178 -6.77 3.41 -20.20
CA ASP A 178 -6.38 2.30 -21.07
C ASP A 178 -6.01 1.05 -20.25
N GLU A 179 -6.38 -0.13 -20.73
CA GLU A 179 -6.26 -1.39 -20.00
C GLU A 179 -4.81 -1.73 -19.63
N GLU A 180 -3.89 -1.68 -20.59
CA GLU A 180 -2.47 -1.97 -20.35
C GLU A 180 -1.89 -0.95 -19.36
N LYS A 181 -2.17 0.34 -19.57
CA LYS A 181 -1.75 1.40 -18.67
C LYS A 181 -2.31 1.20 -17.26
N ALA A 182 -3.58 0.84 -17.13
CA ALA A 182 -4.22 0.57 -15.85
C ALA A 182 -3.57 -0.62 -15.13
N GLN A 183 -3.26 -1.70 -15.82
CA GLN A 183 -2.59 -2.88 -15.27
C GLN A 183 -1.18 -2.56 -14.78
N VAL A 184 -0.39 -1.83 -15.57
CA VAL A 184 0.97 -1.41 -15.18
C VAL A 184 0.95 -0.50 -13.97
N ILE A 185 0.08 0.52 -13.97
CA ILE A 185 -0.05 1.46 -12.84
C ILE A 185 -0.53 0.75 -11.57
N ALA A 186 -1.40 -0.24 -11.68
CA ALA A 186 -1.87 -1.02 -10.54
C ALA A 186 -0.75 -1.79 -9.84
N GLN A 187 0.30 -2.22 -10.57
CA GLN A 187 1.46 -2.92 -9.97
C GLN A 187 2.33 -2.01 -9.10
N ILE A 188 2.39 -0.73 -9.43
CA ILE A 188 3.24 0.26 -8.74
C ILE A 188 2.48 1.10 -7.72
N SER A 189 1.18 0.87 -7.57
CA SER A 189 0.31 1.65 -6.70
C SER A 189 -0.13 0.86 -5.48
N SER A 190 -0.18 1.52 -4.33
CA SER A 190 -0.56 0.89 -3.07
C SER A 190 -2.08 0.85 -2.83
N ASN A 191 -2.83 1.71 -3.51
CA ASN A 191 -4.30 1.81 -3.44
C ASN A 191 -4.87 2.54 -4.66
N ILE A 192 -6.21 2.58 -4.77
CA ILE A 192 -6.89 3.19 -5.91
C ILE A 192 -6.65 4.71 -6.02
N SER A 193 -6.57 5.43 -4.90
CA SER A 193 -6.32 6.89 -4.93
C SER A 193 -4.90 7.20 -5.42
N ASP A 194 -3.93 6.45 -4.93
CA ASP A 194 -2.54 6.48 -5.38
C ASP A 194 -2.44 6.14 -6.88
N ALA A 195 -3.16 5.12 -7.33
CA ALA A 195 -3.21 4.72 -8.73
C ALA A 195 -3.81 5.80 -9.65
N ILE A 196 -4.85 6.52 -9.19
CA ILE A 196 -5.43 7.64 -9.96
C ILE A 196 -4.40 8.77 -10.10
N ASN A 197 -3.68 9.11 -9.03
CA ASN A 197 -2.63 10.12 -9.08
C ASN A 197 -1.48 9.69 -10.01
N ASN A 198 -1.06 8.43 -9.92
CA ASN A 198 -0.03 7.87 -10.79
C ASN A 198 -0.45 7.87 -12.27
N ALA A 199 -1.73 7.63 -12.57
CA ALA A 199 -2.26 7.64 -13.93
C ALA A 199 -2.27 9.03 -14.58
N GLN A 200 -2.26 10.09 -13.77
CA GLN A 200 -2.22 11.49 -14.20
C GLN A 200 -0.79 12.07 -14.15
N ASN A 201 0.16 11.36 -13.57
CA ASN A 201 1.53 11.82 -13.40
C ASN A 201 2.32 11.66 -14.71
N GLU A 202 2.72 12.78 -15.32
CA GLU A 202 3.44 12.81 -16.59
C GLU A 202 4.79 12.07 -16.53
N ASP A 203 5.50 12.13 -15.39
CA ASP A 203 6.77 11.42 -15.24
C ASP A 203 6.56 9.89 -15.28
N ILE A 204 5.50 9.40 -14.65
CA ILE A 204 5.19 7.96 -14.63
C ILE A 204 4.79 7.49 -16.03
N ILE A 205 3.96 8.26 -16.73
CA ILE A 205 3.57 7.95 -18.10
C ILE A 205 4.81 7.87 -18.99
N LYS A 206 5.69 8.87 -18.88
CA LYS A 206 6.94 8.90 -19.64
C LYS A 206 7.87 7.74 -19.29
N MET A 207 7.97 7.36 -18.02
CA MET A 207 8.75 6.18 -17.60
C MET A 207 8.22 4.89 -18.23
N ILE A 208 6.91 4.69 -18.31
CA ILE A 208 6.30 3.52 -18.96
C ILE A 208 6.67 3.48 -20.45
N GLU A 209 6.63 4.61 -21.13
CA GLU A 209 7.06 4.70 -22.55
C GLU A 209 8.55 4.38 -22.75
N ILE A 210 9.41 4.88 -21.85
CA ILE A 210 10.85 4.57 -21.88
C ILE A 210 11.09 3.07 -21.71
N VAL A 211 10.39 2.41 -20.79
CA VAL A 211 10.50 0.97 -20.58
C VAL A 211 10.08 0.19 -21.83
N LYS A 212 9.01 0.60 -22.51
CA LYS A 212 8.59 0.00 -23.78
C LYS A 212 9.67 0.14 -24.85
N LYS A 213 10.28 1.32 -25.00
CA LYS A 213 11.39 1.56 -25.93
C LYS A 213 12.62 0.70 -25.61
N ILE A 214 13.00 0.60 -24.32
CA ILE A 214 14.10 -0.27 -23.87
C ILE A 214 13.82 -1.72 -24.25
N ASN A 215 12.59 -2.20 -24.00
CA ASN A 215 12.20 -3.57 -24.37
C ASN A 215 12.36 -3.82 -25.88
N VAL A 216 11.85 -2.92 -26.72
CA VAL A 216 11.98 -3.03 -28.20
C VAL A 216 13.45 -3.03 -28.62
N ALA A 217 14.30 -2.24 -27.97
CA ALA A 217 15.74 -2.21 -28.27
C ALA A 217 16.41 -3.56 -27.94
N ILE A 218 16.07 -4.16 -26.79
CA ILE A 218 16.57 -5.49 -26.39
C ILE A 218 16.11 -6.56 -27.40
N GLU A 219 14.86 -6.53 -27.82
CA GLU A 219 14.33 -7.47 -28.84
C GLU A 219 15.05 -7.31 -30.21
N ASN A 220 15.53 -6.11 -30.50
CA ASN A 220 16.30 -5.82 -31.74
C ASN A 220 17.81 -6.14 -31.62
N GLY A 221 18.24 -6.77 -30.51
CA GLY A 221 19.62 -7.15 -30.28
C GLY A 221 20.51 -6.07 -29.69
N SER A 222 19.93 -4.98 -29.17
CA SER A 222 20.62 -3.94 -28.40
C SER A 222 20.46 -4.22 -26.91
N ASN A 223 21.43 -3.81 -26.09
CA ASN A 223 21.33 -3.91 -24.63
C ASN A 223 20.40 -2.87 -23.97
N GLY A 224 19.72 -2.04 -24.76
CA GLY A 224 18.81 -1.01 -24.26
C GLY A 224 19.49 0.27 -23.75
N HIS A 225 20.81 0.29 -23.62
CA HIS A 225 21.55 1.46 -23.11
C HIS A 225 21.37 2.72 -23.98
N LEU A 226 21.31 2.56 -25.30
CA LEU A 226 21.14 3.68 -26.22
C LEU A 226 19.78 4.38 -26.00
N GLU A 227 18.71 3.64 -25.76
CA GLU A 227 17.39 4.21 -25.48
C GLU A 227 17.36 4.92 -24.11
N TYR A 228 18.07 4.37 -23.13
CA TYR A 228 18.27 5.03 -21.83
C TYR A 228 19.01 6.37 -21.99
N GLU A 229 20.11 6.40 -22.79
CA GLU A 229 20.89 7.62 -23.03
C GLU A 229 20.11 8.71 -23.78
N LYS A 230 19.25 8.35 -24.74
CA LYS A 230 18.36 9.31 -25.42
C LYS A 230 17.46 10.08 -24.46
N GLU A 231 17.03 9.43 -23.37
CA GLU A 231 16.17 10.01 -22.35
C GLU A 231 16.95 10.46 -21.09
N SER A 232 18.30 10.52 -21.18
CA SER A 232 19.18 10.76 -20.02
C SER A 232 18.92 12.07 -19.31
N LEU A 233 18.53 13.14 -20.01
CA LEU A 233 18.18 14.43 -19.40
C LEU A 233 16.95 14.30 -18.50
N PHE A 234 15.92 13.61 -18.96
CA PHE A 234 14.72 13.35 -18.16
C PHE A 234 15.06 12.44 -16.97
N ILE A 235 15.77 11.33 -17.19
CA ILE A 235 16.08 10.38 -16.13
C ILE A 235 16.97 11.01 -15.04
N LYS A 236 17.93 11.87 -15.42
CA LYS A 236 18.76 12.62 -14.47
C LYS A 236 17.96 13.63 -13.64
N SER A 237 16.87 14.18 -14.17
CA SER A 237 15.98 15.09 -13.43
C SER A 237 15.11 14.38 -12.39
N LEU A 238 14.94 13.05 -12.49
CA LEU A 238 14.19 12.26 -11.53
C LEU A 238 14.92 12.16 -10.18
N ASP A 239 14.16 12.23 -9.09
CA ASP A 239 14.67 11.92 -7.77
C ASP A 239 15.00 10.42 -7.61
N LYS A 240 15.63 10.06 -6.50
CA LYS A 240 16.06 8.68 -6.24
C LYS A 240 14.89 7.69 -6.21
N ASP A 241 13.73 8.10 -5.72
CA ASP A 241 12.59 7.19 -5.59
C ASP A 241 11.91 6.95 -6.95
N LYS A 242 11.82 7.97 -7.80
CA LYS A 242 11.36 7.81 -9.19
C LYS A 242 12.33 6.96 -10.02
N LYS A 243 13.65 7.08 -9.79
CA LYS A 243 14.64 6.20 -10.44
C LYS A 243 14.48 4.73 -10.00
N LYS A 244 14.17 4.47 -8.73
CA LYS A 244 13.82 3.12 -8.27
C LYS A 244 12.55 2.61 -8.94
N LEU A 245 11.55 3.49 -9.09
CA LEU A 245 10.31 3.15 -9.78
C LEU A 245 10.53 2.82 -11.26
N LEU A 246 11.39 3.55 -11.95
CA LEU A 246 11.78 3.23 -13.32
C LEU A 246 12.39 1.84 -13.43
N LEU A 247 13.32 1.47 -12.52
CA LEU A 247 13.89 0.12 -12.49
C LEU A 247 12.84 -0.94 -12.15
N GLU A 248 11.89 -0.63 -11.26
CA GLU A 248 10.76 -1.51 -10.97
C GLU A 248 9.92 -1.79 -12.21
N LEU A 249 9.62 -0.79 -13.01
CA LEU A 249 8.89 -0.94 -14.27
C LEU A 249 9.65 -1.82 -15.28
N VAL A 250 11.00 -1.68 -15.36
CA VAL A 250 11.83 -2.57 -16.18
C VAL A 250 11.75 -4.02 -15.69
N VAL A 251 11.80 -4.23 -14.37
CA VAL A 251 11.64 -5.57 -13.77
C VAL A 251 10.26 -6.17 -14.06
N ILE A 252 9.20 -5.35 -13.98
CA ILE A 252 7.84 -5.78 -14.32
C ILE A 252 7.75 -6.20 -15.79
N MET A 253 8.29 -5.41 -16.72
CA MET A 253 8.34 -5.75 -18.14
C MET A 253 9.07 -7.08 -18.37
N GLN A 254 10.23 -7.27 -17.75
CA GLN A 254 11.00 -8.50 -17.87
C GLN A 254 10.26 -9.72 -17.31
N ARG A 255 9.59 -9.58 -16.15
CA ARG A 255 8.73 -10.62 -15.57
C ARG A 255 7.59 -10.98 -16.51
N ASP A 256 6.96 -9.98 -17.10
CA ASP A 256 5.82 -10.16 -17.99
C ASP A 256 6.25 -10.87 -19.28
N LYS A 257 7.46 -10.59 -19.80
CA LYS A 257 8.04 -11.30 -20.94
C LYS A 257 8.22 -12.79 -20.63
N ILE A 258 8.79 -13.14 -19.47
CA ILE A 258 8.93 -14.52 -19.03
C ILE A 258 7.56 -15.19 -18.89
N ASN A 259 6.58 -14.53 -18.30
CA ASN A 259 5.21 -15.07 -18.18
C ASN A 259 4.56 -15.26 -19.55
N TYR A 260 4.80 -14.37 -20.51
CA TYR A 260 4.30 -14.49 -21.88
C TYR A 260 4.85 -15.75 -22.58
N MET A 261 6.16 -15.98 -22.45
CA MET A 261 6.82 -17.20 -22.98
C MET A 261 6.26 -18.50 -22.35
N LEU A 262 5.84 -18.42 -21.07
CA LEU A 262 5.23 -19.53 -20.33
C LEU A 262 3.72 -19.66 -20.55
N ASN A 263 3.12 -18.88 -21.46
CA ASN A 263 1.67 -18.81 -21.71
C ASN A 263 0.81 -18.46 -20.47
N ARG A 264 1.36 -17.72 -19.51
CA ARG A 264 0.68 -17.28 -18.28
C ARG A 264 0.06 -15.89 -18.44
N LYS A 265 -0.82 -15.71 -19.41
CA LYS A 265 -1.39 -14.41 -19.82
C LYS A 265 -2.07 -13.64 -18.69
N ASN A 266 -2.70 -14.32 -17.72
CA ASN A 266 -3.41 -13.68 -16.60
C ASN A 266 -2.51 -12.88 -15.62
N HIS A 267 -1.19 -12.95 -15.80
CA HIS A 267 -0.21 -12.29 -14.92
C HIS A 267 0.65 -11.26 -15.67
N ILE A 268 0.21 -10.81 -16.84
CA ILE A 268 0.96 -9.91 -17.71
C ILE A 268 0.28 -8.54 -17.71
N CYS A 269 1.04 -7.50 -17.36
CA CYS A 269 0.58 -6.12 -17.36
C CYS A 269 0.85 -5.42 -18.70
N PHE A 270 1.99 -5.72 -19.33
CA PHE A 270 2.39 -5.21 -20.64
C PHE A 270 1.94 -6.13 -21.79
N LEU A 271 0.70 -6.66 -21.74
CA LEU A 271 0.25 -7.68 -22.68
C LEU A 271 0.19 -7.16 -24.12
N GLN A 272 -0.39 -5.97 -24.35
CA GLN A 272 -0.47 -5.37 -25.70
C GLN A 272 0.92 -5.14 -26.27
N THR A 273 1.84 -4.59 -25.45
CA THR A 273 3.22 -4.36 -25.86
C THR A 273 3.91 -5.67 -26.28
N LEU A 274 3.72 -6.76 -25.54
CA LEU A 274 4.36 -8.05 -25.80
C LEU A 274 3.73 -8.81 -26.98
N GLU A 275 2.45 -8.64 -27.25
CA GLU A 275 1.79 -9.24 -28.42
C GLU A 275 2.33 -8.67 -29.74
N PHE A 276 2.81 -7.44 -29.73
CA PHE A 276 3.47 -6.81 -30.89
C PHE A 276 5.00 -6.93 -30.86
N SER A 277 5.57 -7.54 -29.84
CA SER A 277 7.01 -7.76 -29.69
C SER A 277 7.46 -9.04 -30.37
N ASN A 278 8.67 -9.03 -30.97
CA ASN A 278 9.30 -10.20 -31.54
C ASN A 278 10.35 -10.75 -30.55
N ILE A 279 9.92 -11.57 -29.59
CA ILE A 279 10.82 -12.13 -28.57
C ILE A 279 11.82 -13.07 -29.23
N ARG A 280 13.10 -12.68 -29.25
CA ARG A 280 14.19 -13.42 -29.89
C ARG A 280 15.06 -14.20 -28.92
N LEU A 281 15.15 -13.73 -27.67
CA LEU A 281 15.97 -14.36 -26.66
C LEU A 281 15.37 -15.65 -26.15
N SER A 282 16.21 -16.60 -25.80
CA SER A 282 15.78 -17.85 -25.20
C SER A 282 15.28 -17.63 -23.76
N GLY A 283 14.49 -18.55 -23.24
CA GLY A 283 14.02 -18.47 -21.86
C GLY A 283 15.13 -18.42 -20.82
N LYS A 284 16.32 -18.99 -21.13
CA LYS A 284 17.50 -18.91 -20.25
C LYS A 284 18.06 -17.49 -20.23
N GLU A 285 18.26 -16.87 -21.38
CA GLU A 285 18.76 -15.49 -21.49
C GLU A 285 17.83 -14.51 -20.80
N GLU A 286 16.49 -14.67 -20.96
CA GLU A 286 15.51 -13.83 -20.27
C GLU A 286 15.57 -13.98 -18.75
N LEU A 287 15.83 -15.18 -18.23
CA LEU A 287 16.05 -15.42 -16.79
C LEU A 287 17.37 -14.80 -16.31
N ASP A 288 18.43 -14.88 -17.12
CA ASP A 288 19.71 -14.28 -16.79
C ASP A 288 19.62 -12.74 -16.75
N ILE A 289 18.90 -12.12 -17.70
CA ILE A 289 18.57 -10.67 -17.66
C ILE A 289 17.77 -10.35 -16.38
N MET A 290 16.77 -11.15 -16.01
CA MET A 290 16.04 -10.94 -14.77
C MET A 290 16.97 -10.96 -13.54
N ASN A 291 17.91 -11.90 -13.48
CA ASN A 291 18.89 -11.98 -12.39
C ASN A 291 19.77 -10.72 -12.33
N VAL A 292 20.19 -10.18 -13.48
CA VAL A 292 20.91 -8.91 -13.56
C VAL A 292 20.05 -7.78 -12.98
N LEU A 293 18.80 -7.63 -13.43
CA LEU A 293 17.90 -6.59 -12.97
C LEU A 293 17.67 -6.64 -11.45
N LEU A 294 17.44 -7.83 -10.88
CA LEU A 294 17.23 -8.01 -9.44
C LEU A 294 18.48 -7.65 -8.63
N LYS A 295 19.67 -8.02 -9.11
CA LYS A 295 20.93 -7.63 -8.52
C LYS A 295 21.09 -6.10 -8.46
N PHE A 296 20.78 -5.40 -9.55
CA PHE A 296 20.88 -3.94 -9.61
C PHE A 296 19.77 -3.23 -8.82
N LYS A 297 18.57 -3.82 -8.72
CA LYS A 297 17.51 -3.33 -7.85
C LYS A 297 17.94 -3.30 -6.38
N GLN A 298 18.66 -4.31 -5.90
CA GLN A 298 19.23 -4.32 -4.54
C GLN A 298 20.31 -3.24 -4.38
N ARG A 299 21.20 -3.09 -5.37
CA ARG A 299 22.28 -2.09 -5.35
C ARG A 299 21.76 -0.67 -5.32
N LEU A 300 20.69 -0.36 -6.04
CA LEU A 300 20.12 0.99 -6.12
C LEU A 300 19.69 1.54 -4.75
N ASN A 301 19.38 0.68 -3.78
CA ASN A 301 19.08 1.07 -2.41
C ASN A 301 20.30 1.58 -1.64
N SER A 302 21.49 1.04 -1.95
CA SER A 302 22.72 1.25 -1.19
C SER A 302 23.66 2.29 -1.80
N TYR A 303 23.58 2.56 -3.13
CA TYR A 303 24.51 3.45 -3.83
C TYR A 303 24.00 4.88 -3.91
N ALA A 304 24.92 5.84 -3.78
CA ALA A 304 24.62 7.27 -3.91
C ALA A 304 24.44 7.71 -5.39
N ASN A 305 25.23 7.12 -6.30
CA ASN A 305 25.20 7.47 -7.74
C ASN A 305 24.33 6.48 -8.51
N THR A 306 23.06 6.86 -8.70
CA THR A 306 22.05 6.04 -9.38
C THR A 306 22.30 5.89 -10.88
N ASP A 307 22.88 6.89 -11.56
CA ASP A 307 23.09 6.86 -13.01
C ASP A 307 24.17 5.82 -13.37
N MET A 308 25.22 5.71 -12.53
CA MET A 308 26.25 4.70 -12.70
C MET A 308 25.70 3.27 -12.56
N VAL A 309 24.70 3.09 -11.69
CA VAL A 309 24.02 1.81 -11.49
C VAL A 309 23.29 1.39 -12.77
N PHE A 310 22.55 2.30 -13.42
CA PHE A 310 21.86 2.01 -14.68
C PHE A 310 22.84 1.68 -15.82
N THR A 311 23.90 2.47 -15.98
CA THR A 311 24.92 2.22 -17.03
C THR A 311 25.54 0.84 -16.87
N GLN A 312 25.96 0.46 -15.64
CA GLN A 312 26.53 -0.86 -15.37
C GLN A 312 25.51 -1.98 -15.61
N MET A 313 24.25 -1.77 -15.28
CA MET A 313 23.17 -2.72 -15.53
C MET A 313 23.05 -3.04 -17.03
N PHE A 314 22.99 -2.04 -17.88
CA PHE A 314 22.91 -2.26 -19.32
C PHE A 314 24.15 -2.94 -19.90
N VAL A 315 25.32 -2.66 -19.37
CA VAL A 315 26.56 -3.39 -19.76
C VAL A 315 26.46 -4.87 -19.38
N GLU A 316 25.96 -5.20 -18.19
CA GLU A 316 25.77 -6.60 -17.79
C GLU A 316 24.68 -7.31 -18.60
N ILE A 317 23.60 -6.61 -18.98
CA ILE A 317 22.57 -7.14 -19.92
C ILE A 317 23.20 -7.45 -21.28
N GLY A 318 24.04 -6.56 -21.82
CA GLY A 318 24.73 -6.79 -23.10
C GLY A 318 25.56 -8.08 -23.09
N LYS A 319 26.24 -8.38 -22.01
CA LYS A 319 27.03 -9.63 -21.86
C LYS A 319 26.17 -10.92 -21.82
N VAL A 320 24.92 -10.82 -21.44
CA VAL A 320 23.99 -11.96 -21.48
C VAL A 320 23.50 -12.21 -22.90
N MET A 321 23.48 -11.16 -23.73
CA MET A 321 22.98 -11.22 -25.12
C MET A 321 24.07 -11.60 -26.13
N GLU A 322 25.36 -11.61 -25.76
CA GLU A 322 26.51 -12.07 -26.54
C GLU A 322 26.63 -13.61 -26.49
#